data_0977b214f1b119a94d98790faa6d8e51
#
_entry.id   0977b214f1b119a94d98790faa6d8e51
#
_cell.length_a   1.000
_cell.length_b   1.000
_cell.length_c   1.000
_cell.angle_alpha   90.00
_cell.angle_beta   90.00
_cell.angle_gamma   90.00
#
_symmetry.space_group_name_H-M   'P 1'
#
loop_
_entity.id
_entity.type
_entity.pdbx_description
1 polymer ?
#
loop_
_entity_poly.entity_id
_entity_poly.type
_entity_poly.pdbx_seq_one_letter_code
_entity_poly.pdbx_strand_id
1 'polypeptide(L)' 'MAFTLKALRINAGLDQKEAAKIIGVTPETLSNWERGKTFPSVPQIIEIEKLYNVTYADIKFLPENFSLTEG' A
#
# COMPACT_ATOMS: atom_id res chain seq x y z
N MET A 1 10.19 1.47 -11.83
CA MET A 1 10.48 0.50 -10.76
C MET A 1 9.33 0.46 -9.78
N ALA A 2 8.96 -0.72 -9.35
CA ALA A 2 7.80 -0.87 -8.47
C ALA A 2 8.23 -1.08 -7.03
N PHE A 3 7.48 -0.47 -6.12
CA PHE A 3 7.71 -0.59 -4.69
C PHE A 3 6.45 -1.10 -4.01
N THR A 4 6.62 -1.88 -2.95
CA THR A 4 5.45 -2.30 -2.17
C THR A 4 4.93 -1.10 -1.39
N LEU A 5 3.67 -1.19 -0.97
CA LEU A 5 3.09 -0.13 -0.15
C LEU A 5 3.89 0.06 1.13
N LYS A 6 4.35 -1.03 1.72
CA LYS A 6 5.12 -0.92 2.95
C LYS A 6 6.43 -0.18 2.70
N ALA A 7 7.10 -0.48 1.60
CA ALA A 7 8.36 0.19 1.28
C ALA A 7 8.15 1.68 1.05
N LEU A 8 7.08 2.03 0.34
CA LEU A 8 6.77 3.44 0.12
C LEU A 8 6.51 4.17 1.43
N ARG A 9 5.77 3.51 2.33
CA ARG A 9 5.45 4.10 3.62
C ARG A 9 6.70 4.31 4.46
N ILE A 10 7.56 3.31 4.51
CA ILE A 10 8.78 3.40 5.29
C ILE A 10 9.70 4.47 4.72
N ASN A 11 9.81 4.54 3.41
CA ASN A 11 10.63 5.57 2.76
C ASN A 11 10.11 6.96 3.04
N ALA A 12 8.81 7.11 3.24
CA ALA A 12 8.21 8.39 3.56
C ALA A 12 8.33 8.75 5.04
N GLY A 13 8.85 7.83 5.84
CA GLY A 13 9.02 8.09 7.27
C GLY A 13 7.74 8.02 8.06
N LEU A 14 6.74 7.28 7.58
CA LEU A 14 5.45 7.21 8.23
C LEU A 14 5.22 5.83 8.85
N ASP A 15 4.55 5.81 10.00
CA ASP A 15 4.07 4.54 10.52
C ASP A 15 2.69 4.25 9.92
N GLN A 16 2.14 3.07 10.18
CA GLN A 16 0.86 2.71 9.59
C GLN A 16 -0.26 3.64 10.03
N LYS A 17 -0.24 4.06 11.27
CA LYS A 17 -1.30 4.90 11.80
C LYS A 17 -1.30 6.26 11.10
N GLU A 18 -0.11 6.83 10.93
CA GLU A 18 0.01 8.12 10.26
C GLU A 18 -0.41 8.05 8.80
N ALA A 19 0.08 7.04 8.08
CA ALA A 19 -0.26 6.89 6.68
C ALA A 19 -1.74 6.62 6.48
N ALA A 20 -2.31 5.76 7.31
CA ALA A 20 -3.73 5.45 7.23
C ALA A 20 -4.59 6.69 7.42
N LYS A 21 -4.20 7.54 8.37
CA LYS A 21 -4.94 8.76 8.62
C LYS A 21 -4.92 9.68 7.41
N ILE A 22 -3.79 9.81 6.76
CA ILE A 22 -3.67 10.66 5.58
C ILE A 22 -4.50 10.11 4.43
N ILE A 23 -4.46 8.80 4.24
CA ILE A 23 -5.22 8.17 3.16
C ILE A 23 -6.72 8.17 3.45
N GLY A 24 -7.08 8.19 4.73
CA GLY A 24 -8.48 8.21 5.12
C GLY A 24 -9.02 6.83 5.44
N VAL A 25 -8.20 5.93 5.93
CA VAL A 25 -8.62 4.58 6.30
C VAL A 25 -8.09 4.24 7.68
N THR A 26 -8.47 3.08 8.19
CA THR A 26 -7.96 2.63 9.48
C THR A 26 -6.60 1.98 9.31
N PRO A 27 -5.79 1.94 10.36
CA PRO A 27 -4.50 1.24 10.28
C PRO A 27 -4.66 -0.22 9.92
N GLU A 28 -5.74 -0.84 10.35
CA GLU A 28 -5.98 -2.24 10.02
C GLU A 28 -6.20 -2.42 8.52
N THR A 29 -6.95 -1.51 7.92
CA THR A 29 -7.18 -1.55 6.49
C THR A 29 -5.86 -1.42 5.73
N LEU A 30 -5.03 -0.46 6.14
CA LEU A 30 -3.75 -0.28 5.49
C LEU A 30 -2.86 -1.51 5.69
N SER A 31 -2.87 -2.08 6.87
CA SER A 31 -2.11 -3.30 7.14
C SER A 31 -2.53 -4.43 6.21
N ASN A 32 -3.84 -4.57 5.99
CA ASN A 32 -4.34 -5.61 5.09
C ASN A 32 -3.88 -5.37 3.67
N TRP A 33 -3.83 -4.13 3.23
CA TRP A 33 -3.31 -3.81 1.89
C TRP A 33 -1.82 -4.16 1.79
N GLU A 34 -1.06 -3.84 2.84
CA GLU A 34 0.38 -4.08 2.82
C GLU A 34 0.70 -5.57 2.83
N ARG A 35 -0.18 -6.37 3.42
CA ARG A 35 0.00 -7.81 3.45
C ARG A 35 -0.64 -8.52 2.27
N GLY A 36 -1.31 -7.78 1.40
CA GLY A 36 -1.94 -8.36 0.23
C GLY A 36 -3.22 -9.10 0.50
N LYS A 37 -3.83 -8.87 1.67
CA LYS A 37 -5.10 -9.52 1.98
C LYS A 37 -6.27 -8.87 1.27
N THR A 38 -6.23 -7.55 1.15
CA THR A 38 -7.24 -6.79 0.44
C THR A 38 -6.53 -5.75 -0.40
N PHE A 39 -7.29 -5.08 -1.25
CA PHE A 39 -6.73 -4.08 -2.15
C PHE A 39 -7.54 -2.79 -2.07
N PRO A 40 -6.90 -1.63 -2.26
CA PRO A 40 -7.62 -0.37 -2.20
C PRO A 40 -8.49 -0.18 -3.43
N SER A 41 -9.55 0.60 -3.25
CA SER A 41 -10.42 0.99 -4.36
C SER A 41 -9.71 2.06 -5.19
N VAL A 42 -10.28 2.38 -6.35
CA VAL A 42 -9.68 3.39 -7.22
C VAL A 42 -9.52 4.74 -6.51
N PRO A 43 -10.53 5.27 -5.81
CA PRO A 43 -10.33 6.53 -5.08
C PRO A 43 -9.22 6.44 -4.05
N GLN A 44 -9.08 5.29 -3.40
CA GLN A 44 -8.04 5.11 -2.40
C GLN A 44 -6.66 5.03 -3.05
N ILE A 45 -6.58 4.43 -4.23
CA ILE A 45 -5.33 4.39 -4.98
C ILE A 45 -4.88 5.80 -5.33
N ILE A 46 -5.82 6.66 -5.70
CA ILE A 46 -5.50 8.05 -6.02
C ILE A 46 -4.88 8.75 -4.81
N GLU A 47 -5.43 8.50 -3.61
CA GLU A 47 -4.86 9.10 -2.42
C GLU A 47 -3.47 8.55 -2.12
N ILE A 48 -3.25 7.27 -2.38
CA ILE A 48 -1.94 6.67 -2.20
C ILE A 48 -0.93 7.30 -3.17
N GLU A 49 -1.33 7.49 -4.41
CA GLU A 49 -0.46 8.12 -5.40
C GLU A 49 -0.05 9.52 -4.95
N LYS A 50 -1.00 10.28 -4.42
CA LYS A 50 -0.71 11.61 -3.96
C LYS A 50 0.22 11.61 -2.76
N LEU A 51 -0.06 10.72 -1.81
CA LEU A 51 0.72 10.67 -0.58
C LEU A 51 2.18 10.34 -0.85
N TYR A 52 2.43 9.35 -1.69
CA TYR A 52 3.79 8.89 -1.94
C TYR A 52 4.40 9.48 -3.21
N ASN A 53 3.64 10.30 -3.93
CA ASN A 53 4.12 10.94 -5.15
C ASN A 53 4.60 9.90 -6.16
N VAL A 54 3.78 8.90 -6.40
CA VAL A 54 4.06 7.84 -7.36
C VAL A 54 2.84 7.61 -8.23
N THR A 55 2.99 6.83 -9.29
CA THR A 55 1.86 6.44 -10.10
C THR A 55 1.49 5.01 -9.76
N TYR A 56 0.28 4.61 -10.14
CA TYR A 56 -0.18 3.27 -9.90
C TYR A 56 0.82 2.23 -10.42
N ALA A 57 1.44 2.49 -11.56
CA ALA A 57 2.39 1.55 -12.15
C ALA A 57 3.63 1.35 -11.28
N ASP A 58 3.90 2.30 -10.38
CA ASP A 58 5.05 2.19 -9.51
C ASP A 58 4.76 1.42 -8.23
N ILE A 59 3.51 0.99 -8.03
CA ILE A 59 3.11 0.31 -6.80
C ILE A 59 2.96 -1.17 -7.05
N LYS A 60 3.59 -1.95 -6.20
CA LYS A 60 3.47 -3.39 -6.27
C LYS A 60 2.49 -3.84 -5.20
N PHE A 61 1.32 -4.27 -5.63
CA PHE A 61 0.28 -4.73 -4.71
C PHE A 61 0.31 -6.23 -4.47
N LEU A 62 1.01 -6.95 -5.30
CA LEU A 62 0.97 -8.38 -5.24
C LEU A 62 1.48 -8.91 -3.94
N PRO A 63 0.72 -9.73 -3.26
CA PRO A 63 1.16 -10.32 -2.01
C PRO A 63 2.26 -11.32 -2.26
N GLU A 64 3.23 -11.31 -1.38
CA GLU A 64 4.31 -12.22 -1.52
C GLU A 64 3.88 -13.66 -1.39
N ASN A 65 2.99 -13.92 -0.46
CA ASN A 65 2.56 -15.28 -0.25
C ASN A 65 1.77 -15.83 -1.41
N PHE A 66 1.30 -14.95 -2.27
CA PHE A 66 0.55 -15.39 -3.40
C PHE A 66 1.40 -16.23 -4.33
N SER A 67 2.62 -15.80 -4.56
CA SER A 67 3.47 -16.55 -5.45
C SER A 67 3.97 -17.83 -4.79
N LEU A 68 3.93 -17.89 -3.49
CA LEU A 68 4.38 -19.08 -2.82
C LEU A 68 3.41 -20.20 -2.93
N THR A 69 2.14 -19.86 -2.93
CA THR A 69 1.13 -20.89 -2.90
C THR A 69 1.14 -21.72 -4.12
N GLU A 70 1.56 -21.17 -5.22
CA GLU A 70 1.53 -21.91 -6.34
C GLU A 70 2.69 -22.68 -6.45
N GLY A 71 3.65 -22.32 -5.69
CA GLY A 71 4.87 -23.05 -5.71
C GLY A 71 4.68 -24.48 -5.39
#